data_5fc9c88e33b4b40a7f8a9d2a4575713b
#
_entry.id   5fc9c88e33b4b40a7f8a9d2a4575713b
#
_cell.length_a   1.000
_cell.length_b   1.000
_cell.length_c   1.000
_cell.angle_alpha   90.00
_cell.angle_beta   90.00
_cell.angle_gamma   90.00
#
_symmetry.space_group_name_H-M   'P 1'
#
loop_
_entity.id
_entity.type
_entity.pdbx_description
1 polymer ?
#
loop_
_entity_poly.entity_id
_entity_poly.type
_entity_poly.pdbx_seq_one_letter_code
_entity_poly.pdbx_strand_id
1 'polypeptide(L)'
;MIGRDWKQTRLALSVALIAGGLLSAEASAQGNRCTDEAASLRRAETQLPRLDVAPPDDQQIVCITLETNIVFARRFAAHLANCPRSPHARGADAWQRTGSQYTAQFNERRCKPAIRGYRG
;
A
#
# COMPACT_ATOMS: atom_id res chain seq x y z
N MET A 1 -40.80 42.14 -11.55
CA MET A 1 -39.78 41.85 -10.54
C MET A 1 -39.81 40.42 -9.97
N ILE A 2 -40.77 39.64 -10.33
CA ILE A 2 -40.89 38.22 -9.85
C ILE A 2 -40.13 37.23 -10.73
N GLY A 3 -39.58 37.63 -11.86
CA GLY A 3 -38.87 36.75 -12.79
C GLY A 3 -37.37 36.52 -12.55
N ARG A 4 -36.75 37.17 -11.56
CA ARG A 4 -35.31 37.02 -11.35
C ARG A 4 -34.94 35.88 -10.40
N ASP A 5 -35.81 35.51 -9.48
CA ASP A 5 -35.53 34.46 -8.51
C ASP A 5 -35.66 33.04 -9.06
N TRP A 6 -36.41 32.88 -10.12
CA TRP A 6 -36.60 31.58 -10.74
C TRP A 6 -35.38 31.04 -11.46
N LYS A 7 -34.54 31.91 -12.01
CA LYS A 7 -33.35 31.48 -12.76
C LYS A 7 -32.19 31.08 -11.84
N GLN A 8 -32.12 31.62 -10.64
CA GLN A 8 -31.05 31.27 -9.68
C GLN A 8 -31.29 29.92 -9.01
N THR A 9 -32.55 29.54 -8.78
CA THR A 9 -32.89 28.27 -8.14
C THR A 9 -32.57 27.07 -9.05
N ARG A 10 -32.66 27.26 -10.37
CA ARG A 10 -32.33 26.17 -11.33
C ARG A 10 -30.83 25.93 -11.48
N LEU A 11 -30.02 26.96 -11.36
CA LEU A 11 -28.57 26.86 -11.43
C LEU A 11 -27.97 26.15 -10.20
N ALA A 12 -28.55 26.37 -9.01
CA ALA A 12 -28.10 25.71 -7.78
C ALA A 12 -28.36 24.19 -7.80
N LEU A 13 -29.49 23.76 -8.36
CA LEU A 13 -29.82 22.34 -8.50
C LEU A 13 -28.90 21.60 -9.48
N SER A 14 -28.44 22.24 -10.52
CA SER A 14 -27.55 21.64 -11.52
C SER A 14 -26.14 21.39 -10.96
N VAL A 15 -25.66 22.28 -10.11
CA VAL A 15 -24.34 22.15 -9.46
C VAL A 15 -24.30 21.00 -8.44
N ALA A 16 -25.38 20.78 -7.73
CA ALA A 16 -25.47 19.69 -6.76
C ALA A 16 -25.46 18.28 -7.41
N LEU A 17 -26.02 18.14 -8.59
CA LEU A 17 -26.04 16.89 -9.37
C LEU A 17 -24.65 16.53 -9.92
N ILE A 18 -23.86 17.50 -10.33
CA ILE A 18 -22.50 17.30 -10.83
C ILE A 18 -21.55 16.87 -9.71
N ALA A 19 -21.67 17.43 -8.50
CA ALA A 19 -20.86 17.07 -7.36
C ALA A 19 -21.11 15.61 -6.89
N GLY A 20 -22.34 15.13 -6.94
CA GLY A 20 -22.68 13.75 -6.60
C GLY A 20 -22.10 12.71 -7.57
N GLY A 21 -22.02 13.02 -8.86
CA GLY A 21 -21.46 12.14 -9.87
C GLY A 21 -19.94 11.95 -9.76
N LEU A 22 -19.20 13.00 -9.38
CA LEU A 22 -17.74 12.96 -9.19
C LEU A 22 -17.34 12.09 -8.02
N LEU A 23 -18.05 12.13 -6.89
CA LEU A 23 -17.77 11.31 -5.70
C LEU A 23 -17.95 9.81 -5.98
N SER A 24 -18.94 9.42 -6.77
CA SER A 24 -19.16 8.03 -7.14
C SER A 24 -18.07 7.47 -8.05
N ALA A 25 -17.54 8.28 -8.99
CA ALA A 25 -16.44 7.89 -9.87
C ALA A 25 -15.12 7.68 -9.10
N GLU A 26 -14.82 8.52 -8.13
CA GLU A 26 -13.63 8.37 -7.27
C GLU A 26 -13.67 7.11 -6.42
N ALA A 27 -14.82 6.78 -5.83
CA ALA A 27 -14.99 5.56 -5.03
C ALA A 27 -14.77 4.30 -5.87
N SER A 28 -15.28 4.25 -7.11
CA SER A 28 -15.09 3.12 -8.03
C SER A 28 -13.64 2.99 -8.48
N ALA A 29 -12.95 4.09 -8.78
CA ALA A 29 -11.54 4.10 -9.17
C ALA A 29 -10.65 3.61 -8.02
N GLN A 30 -10.94 3.98 -6.77
CA GLN A 30 -10.22 3.52 -5.59
C GLN A 30 -10.42 2.01 -5.36
N GLY A 31 -11.62 1.48 -5.54
CA GLY A 31 -11.91 0.05 -5.43
C GLY A 31 -11.12 -0.78 -6.43
N ASN A 32 -11.05 -0.34 -7.70
CA ASN A 32 -10.27 -1.00 -8.74
C ASN A 32 -8.77 -0.96 -8.44
N ARG A 33 -8.27 0.16 -7.96
CA ARG A 33 -6.87 0.32 -7.57
C ARG A 33 -6.51 -0.64 -6.43
N CYS A 34 -7.35 -0.77 -5.41
CA CYS A 34 -7.14 -1.70 -4.31
C CYS A 34 -7.10 -3.15 -4.77
N THR A 35 -7.97 -3.55 -5.70
CA THR A 35 -8.00 -4.90 -6.27
C THR A 35 -6.72 -5.20 -7.06
N ASP A 36 -6.28 -4.28 -7.91
CA ASP A 36 -5.07 -4.43 -8.71
C ASP A 36 -3.81 -4.48 -7.83
N GLU A 37 -3.76 -3.63 -6.83
CA GLU A 37 -2.65 -3.59 -5.88
C GLU A 37 -2.60 -4.86 -5.03
N ALA A 38 -3.74 -5.37 -4.57
CA ALA A 38 -3.80 -6.63 -3.82
C ALA A 38 -3.27 -7.80 -4.66
N ALA A 39 -3.63 -7.88 -5.93
CA ALA A 39 -3.13 -8.90 -6.85
C ALA A 39 -1.62 -8.78 -7.08
N SER A 40 -1.12 -7.54 -7.23
CA SER A 40 0.31 -7.26 -7.37
C SER A 40 1.10 -7.69 -6.13
N LEU A 41 0.59 -7.39 -4.94
CA LEU A 41 1.22 -7.80 -3.67
C LEU A 41 1.27 -9.33 -3.53
N ARG A 42 0.21 -10.03 -3.92
CA ARG A 42 0.19 -11.50 -3.89
C ARG A 42 1.28 -12.09 -4.78
N ARG A 43 1.44 -11.56 -5.99
CA ARG A 43 2.51 -12.00 -6.89
C ARG A 43 3.90 -11.71 -6.31
N ALA A 44 4.09 -10.52 -5.76
CA ALA A 44 5.36 -10.13 -5.14
C ALA A 44 5.70 -11.01 -3.94
N GLU A 45 4.71 -11.36 -3.12
CA GLU A 45 4.91 -12.23 -1.95
C GLU A 45 5.45 -13.60 -2.34
N THR A 46 4.94 -14.19 -3.42
CA THR A 46 5.42 -15.50 -3.89
C THR A 46 6.86 -15.46 -4.42
N GLN A 47 7.38 -14.29 -4.73
CA GLN A 47 8.73 -14.09 -5.27
C GLN A 47 9.73 -13.57 -4.23
N LEU A 48 9.31 -13.39 -2.97
CA LEU A 48 10.20 -12.93 -1.92
C LEU A 48 11.30 -13.94 -1.63
N PRO A 49 12.56 -13.48 -1.52
CA PRO A 49 13.64 -14.37 -1.09
C PRO A 49 13.40 -14.79 0.36
N ARG A 50 13.76 -16.04 0.67
CA ARG A 50 13.57 -16.61 2.00
C ARG A 50 14.86 -16.53 2.80
N LEU A 51 14.74 -16.00 4.02
CA LEU A 51 15.89 -15.86 4.91
C LEU A 51 16.44 -17.21 5.39
N ASP A 52 15.56 -18.19 5.60
CA ASP A 52 15.94 -19.52 6.08
C ASP A 52 16.81 -20.33 5.11
N VAL A 53 16.79 -19.99 3.82
CA VAL A 53 17.64 -20.62 2.80
C VAL A 53 18.80 -19.75 2.38
N ALA A 54 18.90 -18.51 2.86
CA ALA A 54 20.03 -17.64 2.59
C ALA A 54 21.30 -18.19 3.26
N PRO A 55 22.45 -18.23 2.56
CA PRO A 55 23.70 -18.64 3.19
C PRO A 55 24.04 -17.70 4.35
N PRO A 56 24.13 -18.19 5.61
CA PRO A 56 24.31 -17.29 6.76
C PRO A 56 25.66 -16.57 6.77
N ASP A 57 26.66 -17.12 6.07
CA ASP A 57 28.00 -16.53 5.96
C ASP A 57 28.10 -15.49 4.83
N ASP A 58 27.12 -15.40 3.97
CA ASP A 58 27.08 -14.41 2.89
C ASP A 58 26.32 -13.17 3.36
N GLN A 59 27.06 -12.22 3.90
CA GLN A 59 26.52 -10.96 4.43
C GLN A 59 25.69 -10.21 3.39
N GLN A 60 26.15 -10.18 2.15
CA GLN A 60 25.46 -9.45 1.08
C GLN A 60 24.09 -10.07 0.78
N ILE A 61 24.03 -11.39 0.62
CA ILE A 61 22.78 -12.10 0.35
C ILE A 61 21.81 -11.96 1.52
N VAL A 62 22.29 -12.10 2.76
CA VAL A 62 21.46 -11.93 3.94
C VAL A 62 20.90 -10.51 4.03
N CYS A 63 21.72 -9.50 3.81
CA CYS A 63 21.27 -8.10 3.86
C CYS A 63 20.25 -7.78 2.77
N ILE A 64 20.45 -8.24 1.54
CA ILE A 64 19.50 -8.05 0.45
C ILE A 64 18.18 -8.79 0.73
N THR A 65 18.26 -9.99 1.27
CA THR A 65 17.06 -10.77 1.64
C THR A 65 16.25 -10.05 2.72
N LEU A 66 16.91 -9.59 3.77
CA LEU A 66 16.25 -8.82 4.84
C LEU A 66 15.60 -7.55 4.27
N GLU A 67 16.35 -6.76 3.51
CA GLU A 67 15.87 -5.49 2.95
C GLU A 67 14.68 -5.69 2.01
N THR A 68 14.72 -6.69 1.14
CA THR A 68 13.62 -6.99 0.21
C THR A 68 12.33 -7.31 0.97
N ASN A 69 12.42 -8.10 2.02
CA ASN A 69 11.26 -8.43 2.85
C ASN A 69 10.76 -7.22 3.66
N ILE A 70 11.66 -6.39 4.16
CA ILE A 70 11.30 -5.15 4.88
C ILE A 70 10.56 -4.19 3.96
N VAL A 71 11.04 -3.98 2.74
CA VAL A 71 10.40 -3.12 1.74
C VAL A 71 9.01 -3.66 1.40
N PHE A 72 8.88 -4.98 1.23
CA PHE A 72 7.59 -5.61 1.01
C PHE A 72 6.63 -5.37 2.18
N ALA A 73 7.09 -5.58 3.42
CA ALA A 73 6.27 -5.37 4.62
C ALA A 73 5.74 -3.93 4.70
N ARG A 74 6.54 -2.94 4.33
CA ARG A 74 6.11 -1.54 4.28
C ARG A 74 5.08 -1.27 3.18
N ARG A 75 5.30 -1.83 2.01
CA ARG A 75 4.36 -1.74 0.91
C ARG A 75 3.02 -2.38 1.26
N PHE A 76 3.07 -3.52 1.94
CA PHE A 76 1.90 -4.22 2.45
C PHE A 76 1.12 -3.35 3.47
N ALA A 77 1.81 -2.74 4.43
CA ALA A 77 1.20 -1.85 5.41
C ALA A 77 0.56 -0.61 4.75
N ALA A 78 1.24 -0.02 3.77
CA ALA A 78 0.72 1.13 3.02
C ALA A 78 -0.55 0.75 2.23
N HIS A 79 -0.57 -0.44 1.62
CA HIS A 79 -1.76 -0.96 0.95
C HIS A 79 -2.95 -1.06 1.91
N LEU A 80 -2.76 -1.65 3.08
CA LEU A 80 -3.82 -1.81 4.07
C LEU A 80 -4.33 -0.47 4.62
N ALA A 81 -3.45 0.52 4.76
CA ALA A 81 -3.85 1.86 5.17
C ALA A 81 -4.80 2.51 4.17
N ASN A 82 -4.62 2.26 2.88
CA ASN A 82 -5.46 2.79 1.80
C ASN A 82 -6.63 1.88 1.43
N CYS A 83 -6.52 0.58 1.74
CA CYS A 83 -7.47 -0.45 1.33
C CYS A 83 -7.85 -1.33 2.52
N PRO A 84 -8.62 -0.79 3.52
CA PRO A 84 -8.91 -1.52 4.77
C PRO A 84 -9.77 -2.77 4.56
N ARG A 85 -10.46 -2.89 3.43
CA ARG A 85 -11.26 -4.07 3.08
C ARG A 85 -10.50 -5.10 2.25
N SER A 86 -9.20 -4.92 2.07
CA SER A 86 -8.37 -5.85 1.31
C SER A 86 -8.38 -7.25 1.95
N PRO A 87 -8.36 -8.32 1.13
CA PRO A 87 -8.21 -9.69 1.64
C PRO A 87 -6.89 -9.91 2.38
N HIS A 88 -5.89 -9.06 2.17
CA HIS A 88 -4.61 -9.09 2.87
C HIS A 88 -4.68 -8.66 4.34
N ALA A 89 -5.80 -8.09 4.81
CA ALA A 89 -5.97 -7.66 6.19
C ALA A 89 -5.70 -8.78 7.20
N ARG A 90 -5.97 -10.03 6.85
CA ARG A 90 -5.71 -11.20 7.71
C ARG A 90 -4.23 -11.44 7.97
N GLY A 91 -3.35 -11.03 7.06
CA GLY A 91 -1.91 -11.18 7.19
C GLY A 91 -1.20 -9.98 7.82
N ALA A 92 -1.93 -8.93 8.22
CA ALA A 92 -1.37 -7.68 8.69
C ALA A 92 -0.42 -7.85 9.88
N ASP A 93 -0.87 -8.58 10.91
CA ASP A 93 -0.08 -8.77 12.14
C ASP A 93 1.19 -9.59 11.88
N ALA A 94 1.09 -10.62 11.05
CA ALA A 94 2.24 -11.45 10.68
C ALA A 94 3.30 -10.63 9.94
N TRP A 95 2.91 -9.81 8.98
CA TRP A 95 3.82 -8.97 8.24
C TRP A 95 4.41 -7.84 9.08
N GLN A 96 3.63 -7.30 10.00
CA GLN A 96 4.15 -6.31 10.95
C GLN A 96 5.25 -6.90 11.83
N ARG A 97 5.03 -8.10 12.37
CA ARG A 97 6.05 -8.81 13.16
C ARG A 97 7.29 -9.13 12.34
N THR A 98 7.11 -9.68 11.15
CA THR A 98 8.22 -9.99 10.25
C THR A 98 9.02 -8.75 9.91
N GLY A 99 8.34 -7.64 9.56
CA GLY A 99 8.99 -6.38 9.26
C GLY A 99 9.82 -5.85 10.42
N SER A 100 9.30 -5.92 11.65
CA SER A 100 10.00 -5.49 12.86
C SER A 100 11.21 -6.37 13.16
N GLN A 101 11.06 -7.69 13.08
CA GLN A 101 12.15 -8.63 13.33
C GLN A 101 13.27 -8.49 12.29
N TYR A 102 12.92 -8.36 11.04
CA TYR A 102 13.90 -8.23 9.95
C TYR A 102 14.61 -6.88 10.00
N THR A 103 13.90 -5.81 10.40
CA THR A 103 14.52 -4.50 10.65
C THR A 103 15.55 -4.58 11.77
N ALA A 104 15.25 -5.26 12.87
CA ALA A 104 16.18 -5.47 13.96
C ALA A 104 17.43 -6.23 13.49
N GLN A 105 17.26 -7.34 12.75
CA GLN A 105 18.38 -8.11 12.20
C GLN A 105 19.22 -7.30 11.21
N PHE A 106 18.57 -6.50 10.35
CA PHE A 106 19.24 -5.63 9.41
C PHE A 106 20.17 -4.64 10.12
N ASN A 107 19.69 -4.07 11.22
CA ASN A 107 20.48 -3.13 12.02
C ASN A 107 21.60 -3.84 12.80
N GLU A 108 21.33 -4.99 13.41
CA GLU A 108 22.33 -5.79 14.14
C GLU A 108 23.49 -6.23 13.24
N ARG A 109 23.17 -6.62 12.01
CA ARG A 109 24.16 -7.03 11.02
C ARG A 109 24.86 -5.86 10.35
N ARG A 110 24.48 -4.63 10.68
CA ARG A 110 25.04 -3.41 10.09
C ARG A 110 24.88 -3.39 8.56
N CYS A 111 23.77 -3.92 8.07
CA CYS A 111 23.43 -3.86 6.66
C CYS A 111 23.26 -2.41 6.21
N LYS A 112 23.66 -2.12 4.97
CA LYS A 112 23.46 -0.81 4.36
C LYS A 112 22.32 -0.89 3.35
N PRO A 113 21.40 0.11 3.31
CA PRO A 113 20.33 0.15 2.34
C PRO A 113 20.89 0.16 0.91
N ALA A 114 20.48 -0.79 0.09
CA ALA A 114 20.85 -0.91 -1.32
C ALA A 114 19.65 -0.72 -2.23
N ILE A 115 18.42 -0.97 -1.73
CA ILE A 115 17.19 -0.85 -2.51
C ILE A 115 16.75 0.61 -2.53
N ARG A 116 16.47 1.11 -3.73
CA ARG A 116 16.00 2.48 -3.93
C ARG A 116 14.65 2.68 -3.22
N GLY A 117 14.56 3.73 -2.41
CA GLY A 117 13.35 4.03 -1.63
C GLY A 117 13.31 3.41 -0.23
N TYR A 118 14.29 2.59 0.14
CA TYR A 118 14.41 2.12 1.52
C TYR A 118 14.81 3.27 2.45
N ARG A 119 13.99 3.48 3.45
CA ARG A 119 14.28 4.43 4.55
C ARG A 119 14.21 3.64 5.85
N GLY A 120 15.36 3.36 6.39
CA GLY A 120 15.53 2.63 7.63
C GLY A 120 14.86 3.27 8.83
#